data_1c8eadc527482ed713863587e3d71480
#
_entry.id   1c8eadc527482ed713863587e3d71480
#
_cell.length_a   1.000
_cell.length_b   1.000
_cell.length_c   1.000
_cell.angle_alpha   90.00
_cell.angle_beta   90.00
_cell.angle_gamma   90.00
#
_symmetry.space_group_name_H-M   'P 1'
#
loop_
_entity.id
_entity.type
_entity.pdbx_description
1 polymer ?
#
loop_
_entity_poly.entity_id
_entity_poly.type
_entity_poly.pdbx_seq_one_letter_code
_entity_poly.pdbx_strand_id
1 'polypeptide(L)'
;MGNNFLEKSIDLSKVDLFITFGGETYLVKEAKEIENNPTEDSHTMGDPDIKGNVPTIQTRVTKREIKLTTVKGSDDDIFLTKCNANPKGVLGTLTYIDASGMNKIVGVGQGVSVQKGGERKNNTKDVDIEYTIQCAKYDEKV
;
A
#
# COMPACT_ATOMS: atom_id res chain seq x y z
N MET A 1 -17.88 16.99 26.02
CA MET A 1 -16.51 17.34 25.85
C MET A 1 -16.08 17.15 24.39
N GLY A 2 -15.48 18.16 23.84
CA GLY A 2 -15.03 18.06 22.47
C GLY A 2 -13.86 17.11 22.34
N ASN A 3 -13.81 16.45 21.20
CA ASN A 3 -12.63 15.70 20.85
C ASN A 3 -11.47 16.62 20.61
N ASN A 4 -10.35 16.27 21.16
CA ASN A 4 -9.11 16.93 20.86
C ASN A 4 -8.19 15.95 20.13
N PHE A 5 -7.07 16.44 19.65
CA PHE A 5 -6.13 15.60 18.91
C PHE A 5 -5.58 14.44 19.73
N LEU A 6 -5.49 14.62 21.04
CA LEU A 6 -4.94 13.59 21.91
C LEU A 6 -5.87 12.37 22.04
N GLU A 7 -7.16 12.57 21.79
CA GLU A 7 -8.15 11.51 21.83
C GLU A 7 -8.27 10.76 20.49
N LYS A 8 -7.74 11.34 19.42
CA LYS A 8 -7.76 10.72 18.09
C LYS A 8 -6.51 9.89 17.90
N SER A 9 -6.57 8.64 18.26
CA SER A 9 -5.50 7.71 17.95
C SER A 9 -5.81 6.94 16.69
N ILE A 10 -4.80 6.65 15.91
CA ILE A 10 -4.90 5.79 14.75
C ILE A 10 -4.91 4.36 15.24
N ASP A 11 -5.95 3.62 14.90
CA ASP A 11 -6.08 2.23 15.26
C ASP A 11 -5.73 1.35 14.05
N LEU A 12 -4.52 0.81 14.05
CA LEU A 12 -4.03 -0.03 12.97
C LEU A 12 -4.81 -1.34 12.83
N SER A 13 -5.54 -1.76 13.86
CA SER A 13 -6.42 -2.93 13.74
C SER A 13 -7.59 -2.71 12.77
N LYS A 14 -7.85 -1.46 12.40
CA LYS A 14 -8.89 -1.10 11.42
C LYS A 14 -8.34 -0.90 10.01
N VAL A 15 -7.08 -1.23 9.79
CA VAL A 15 -6.46 -1.21 8.46
C VAL A 15 -6.31 -2.65 8.00
N ASP A 16 -6.93 -2.96 6.88
CA ASP A 16 -6.88 -4.30 6.28
C ASP A 16 -6.21 -4.25 4.92
N LEU A 17 -5.35 -5.21 4.67
CA LEU A 17 -4.71 -5.39 3.37
C LEU A 17 -4.92 -6.83 2.91
N PHE A 18 -5.70 -6.99 1.84
CA PHE A 18 -5.96 -8.27 1.21
C PHE A 18 -5.16 -8.37 -0.08
N ILE A 19 -4.46 -9.46 -0.26
CA ILE A 19 -3.67 -9.72 -1.46
C ILE A 19 -4.11 -11.06 -2.05
N THR A 20 -4.42 -11.07 -3.34
CA THR A 20 -4.84 -12.29 -4.05
C THR A 20 -3.81 -12.64 -5.12
N PHE A 21 -3.27 -13.83 -5.03
CA PHE A 21 -2.37 -14.41 -6.03
C PHE A 21 -2.77 -15.84 -6.31
N GLY A 22 -2.82 -16.21 -7.58
CA GLY A 22 -3.09 -17.60 -7.99
C GLY A 22 -4.40 -18.17 -7.46
N GLY A 23 -5.41 -17.32 -7.26
CA GLY A 23 -6.69 -17.73 -6.71
C GLY A 23 -6.74 -17.83 -5.18
N GLU A 24 -5.64 -17.54 -4.50
CA GLU A 24 -5.57 -17.52 -3.05
C GLU A 24 -5.61 -16.08 -2.54
N THR A 25 -6.56 -15.78 -1.65
CA THR A 25 -6.68 -14.47 -1.01
C THR A 25 -6.12 -14.55 0.41
N TYR A 26 -5.20 -13.66 0.70
CA TYR A 26 -4.54 -13.58 1.99
C TYR A 26 -4.79 -12.22 2.66
N LEU A 27 -5.19 -12.24 3.91
CA LEU A 27 -5.29 -11.06 4.75
C LEU A 27 -4.00 -10.91 5.57
N VAL A 28 -3.34 -9.77 5.42
CA VAL A 28 -2.13 -9.44 6.21
C VAL A 28 -2.51 -9.31 7.68
N LYS A 29 -1.84 -10.04 8.55
CA LYS A 29 -2.22 -10.18 9.98
C LYS A 29 -1.24 -9.54 10.94
N GLU A 30 0.04 -9.54 10.61
CA GLU A 30 1.11 -9.19 11.55
C GLU A 30 1.94 -7.99 11.08
N ALA A 31 1.32 -7.10 10.32
CA ALA A 31 1.97 -5.90 9.86
C ALA A 31 2.21 -4.94 11.02
N LYS A 32 3.43 -4.45 11.13
CA LYS A 32 3.79 -3.37 12.05
C LYS A 32 3.62 -2.02 11.41
N GLU A 33 3.72 -1.95 10.09
CA GLU A 33 3.58 -0.73 9.33
C GLU A 33 3.11 -1.05 7.93
N ILE A 34 2.17 -0.27 7.42
CA ILE A 34 1.72 -0.31 6.04
C ILE A 34 1.79 1.12 5.50
N GLU A 35 2.69 1.36 4.54
CA GLU A 35 2.79 2.63 3.83
C GLU A 35 2.17 2.47 2.45
N ASN A 36 1.17 3.28 2.16
CA ASN A 36 0.50 3.28 0.86
C ASN A 36 0.82 4.58 0.15
N ASN A 37 1.71 4.53 -0.83
CA ASN A 37 2.28 5.72 -1.45
C ASN A 37 1.92 5.85 -2.92
N PRO A 38 1.41 7.02 -3.35
CA PRO A 38 1.35 7.31 -4.78
C PRO A 38 2.75 7.47 -5.34
N THR A 39 2.95 7.08 -6.59
CA THR A 39 4.26 7.18 -7.23
C THR A 39 4.47 8.53 -7.90
N GLU A 40 3.39 9.25 -8.22
CA GLU A 40 3.42 10.55 -8.90
C GLU A 40 2.25 11.40 -8.44
N ASP A 41 2.36 12.71 -8.67
CA ASP A 41 1.24 13.62 -8.43
C ASP A 41 0.18 13.46 -9.51
N SER A 42 -1.09 13.47 -9.10
CA SER A 42 -2.22 13.35 -10.02
C SER A 42 -2.62 14.68 -10.67
N HIS A 43 -2.22 15.78 -10.07
CA HIS A 43 -2.51 17.13 -10.56
C HIS A 43 -1.26 18.01 -10.49
N THR A 44 -0.99 18.72 -11.55
CA THR A 44 0.14 19.67 -11.59
C THR A 44 -0.34 21.00 -12.15
N MET A 45 0.32 22.08 -11.74
CA MET A 45 0.04 23.42 -12.27
C MET A 45 0.86 23.63 -13.54
N GLY A 46 0.21 24.10 -14.58
CA GLY A 46 0.90 24.51 -15.80
C GLY A 46 1.42 25.93 -15.70
N ASP A 47 2.09 26.39 -16.76
CA ASP A 47 2.56 27.75 -16.85
C ASP A 47 1.40 28.72 -17.07
N PRO A 48 1.43 29.94 -16.49
CA PRO A 48 0.37 30.92 -16.71
C PRO A 48 0.36 31.41 -18.17
N ASP A 49 -0.85 31.67 -18.68
CA ASP A 49 -0.99 32.31 -19.98
C ASP A 49 -0.74 33.82 -19.89
N ILE A 50 -0.85 34.52 -21.02
CA ILE A 50 -0.63 35.97 -21.06
C ILE A 50 -1.62 36.78 -20.22
N LYS A 51 -2.75 36.20 -19.85
CA LYS A 51 -3.75 36.80 -18.97
C LYS A 51 -3.57 36.44 -17.51
N GLY A 52 -2.55 35.65 -17.18
CA GLY A 52 -2.27 35.19 -15.83
C GLY A 52 -3.09 34.00 -15.37
N ASN A 53 -3.86 33.37 -16.25
CA ASN A 53 -4.58 32.13 -15.92
C ASN A 53 -3.61 30.95 -15.87
N VAL A 54 -3.71 30.19 -14.83
CA VAL A 54 -2.84 29.01 -14.62
C VAL A 54 -3.67 27.75 -14.84
N PRO A 55 -3.37 26.96 -15.89
CA PRO A 55 -4.08 25.71 -16.10
C PRO A 55 -3.64 24.65 -15.08
N THR A 56 -4.57 23.82 -14.69
CA THR A 56 -4.28 22.62 -13.90
C THR A 56 -4.20 21.42 -14.84
N ILE A 57 -3.06 20.75 -14.82
CA ILE A 57 -2.85 19.55 -15.62
C ILE A 57 -3.20 18.35 -14.75
N GLN A 58 -4.21 17.60 -15.17
CA GLN A 58 -4.59 16.38 -14.50
C GLN A 58 -3.87 15.20 -15.17
N THR A 59 -3.02 14.54 -14.41
CA THR A 59 -2.35 13.33 -14.85
C THR A 59 -3.06 12.14 -14.22
N ARG A 60 -3.44 11.17 -15.04
CA ARG A 60 -4.05 9.95 -14.54
C ARG A 60 -2.97 9.03 -14.00
N VAL A 61 -2.72 9.14 -12.71
CA VAL A 61 -1.76 8.27 -12.02
C VAL A 61 -2.50 7.05 -11.51
N THR A 62 -2.09 5.88 -11.96
CA THR A 62 -2.70 4.62 -11.57
C THR A 62 -1.75 3.73 -10.77
N LYS A 63 -0.45 3.99 -10.84
CA LYS A 63 0.55 3.20 -10.11
C LYS A 63 0.55 3.51 -8.63
N ARG A 64 0.74 2.46 -7.84
CA ARG A 64 0.82 2.61 -6.38
C ARG A 64 1.91 1.69 -5.83
N GLU A 65 2.61 2.18 -4.82
CA GLU A 65 3.60 1.39 -4.10
C GLU A 65 3.17 1.25 -2.65
N ILE A 66 3.14 0.02 -2.16
CA ILE A 66 2.81 -0.29 -0.78
C ILE A 66 4.02 -0.94 -0.14
N LYS A 67 4.52 -0.32 0.92
CA LYS A 67 5.58 -0.88 1.75
C LYS A 67 4.98 -1.49 2.99
N LEU A 68 5.32 -2.73 3.23
CA LEU A 68 4.77 -3.51 4.32
C LEU A 68 5.91 -4.00 5.21
N THR A 69 5.86 -3.63 6.49
CA THR A 69 6.79 -4.14 7.49
C THR A 69 6.06 -5.17 8.34
N THR A 70 6.55 -6.37 8.37
CA THR A 70 5.96 -7.48 9.11
C THR A 70 7.02 -8.22 9.94
N VAL A 71 6.58 -9.24 10.66
CA VAL A 71 7.47 -10.04 11.50
C VAL A 71 8.11 -11.16 10.68
N LYS A 72 9.42 -11.30 10.82
CA LYS A 72 10.17 -12.34 10.14
C LYS A 72 9.71 -13.72 10.59
N GLY A 73 9.43 -14.61 9.63
CA GLY A 73 8.93 -15.97 9.89
C GLY A 73 7.43 -16.04 10.13
N SER A 74 6.70 -14.93 10.09
CA SER A 74 5.25 -14.92 10.20
C SER A 74 4.57 -15.47 8.94
N ASP A 75 3.26 -15.69 9.03
CA ASP A 75 2.47 -16.09 7.86
C ASP A 75 2.55 -15.07 6.75
N ASP A 76 2.59 -13.77 7.10
CA ASP A 76 2.75 -12.67 6.14
C ASP A 76 4.07 -12.80 5.37
N ASP A 77 5.16 -13.05 6.08
CA ASP A 77 6.48 -13.22 5.48
C ASP A 77 6.50 -14.43 4.54
N ILE A 78 5.90 -15.53 4.93
CA ILE A 78 5.83 -16.74 4.12
C ILE A 78 5.02 -16.47 2.84
N PHE A 79 3.87 -15.84 2.96
CA PHE A 79 3.01 -15.51 1.82
C PHE A 79 3.71 -14.57 0.84
N LEU A 80 4.31 -13.50 1.34
CA LEU A 80 4.99 -12.50 0.51
C LEU A 80 6.24 -13.07 -0.17
N THR A 81 6.94 -13.99 0.49
CA THR A 81 8.06 -14.69 -0.11
C THR A 81 7.61 -15.55 -1.29
N LYS A 82 6.49 -16.25 -1.15
CA LYS A 82 5.90 -17.04 -2.25
C LYS A 82 5.49 -16.13 -3.42
N CYS A 83 4.90 -14.97 -3.13
CA CYS A 83 4.50 -14.02 -4.15
C CYS A 83 5.70 -13.42 -4.88
N ASN A 84 6.77 -13.12 -4.17
CA ASN A 84 8.01 -12.60 -4.76
C ASN A 84 8.67 -13.61 -5.68
N ALA A 85 8.64 -14.90 -5.31
CA ALA A 85 9.20 -15.99 -6.09
C ALA A 85 8.27 -16.45 -7.24
N ASN A 86 7.17 -15.79 -7.44
CA ASN A 86 6.14 -16.19 -8.40
C ASN A 86 6.67 -16.22 -9.84
N PRO A 87 6.24 -17.18 -10.67
CA PRO A 87 6.64 -17.23 -12.07
C PRO A 87 6.25 -15.97 -12.85
N LYS A 88 7.04 -15.66 -13.87
CA LYS A 88 6.79 -14.51 -14.74
C LYS A 88 5.39 -14.53 -15.33
N GLY A 89 4.75 -13.37 -15.31
CA GLY A 89 3.43 -13.19 -15.91
C GLY A 89 2.26 -13.44 -15.00
N VAL A 90 2.49 -13.92 -13.79
CA VAL A 90 1.42 -14.07 -12.81
C VAL A 90 1.36 -12.80 -11.97
N LEU A 91 0.28 -12.04 -12.11
CA LEU A 91 0.03 -10.83 -11.34
C LEU A 91 -1.20 -11.02 -10.49
N GLY A 92 -1.20 -10.36 -9.34
CA GLY A 92 -2.29 -10.46 -8.39
C GLY A 92 -3.19 -9.23 -8.37
N THR A 93 -4.10 -9.25 -7.41
CA THR A 93 -4.95 -8.11 -7.07
C THR A 93 -4.76 -7.79 -5.60
N LEU A 94 -5.17 -6.57 -5.22
CA LEU A 94 -5.01 -6.11 -3.86
C LEU A 94 -6.21 -5.25 -3.46
N THR A 95 -6.63 -5.37 -2.21
CA THR A 95 -7.63 -4.48 -1.62
C THR A 95 -7.07 -3.91 -0.33
N TYR A 96 -7.03 -2.60 -0.26
CA TYR A 96 -6.58 -1.86 0.92
C TYR A 96 -7.78 -1.15 1.52
N ILE A 97 -8.02 -1.37 2.81
CA ILE A 97 -9.13 -0.76 3.53
C ILE A 97 -8.56 -0.06 4.76
N ASP A 98 -8.76 1.25 4.82
CA ASP A 98 -8.37 2.05 5.97
C ASP A 98 -9.61 2.65 6.62
N ALA A 99 -10.02 2.07 7.73
CA ALA A 99 -11.14 2.53 8.54
C ALA A 99 -10.65 3.13 9.88
N SER A 100 -9.39 3.51 9.95
CA SER A 100 -8.79 4.08 11.17
C SER A 100 -9.25 5.52 11.44
N GLY A 101 -9.70 6.23 10.43
CA GLY A 101 -10.19 7.59 10.54
C GLY A 101 -11.72 7.67 10.60
N MET A 102 -12.25 8.88 10.41
CA MET A 102 -13.70 9.11 10.41
C MET A 102 -14.36 8.52 9.17
N ASN A 103 -13.69 8.59 8.04
CA ASN A 103 -14.18 8.05 6.78
C ASN A 103 -13.34 6.85 6.37
N LYS A 104 -14.01 5.86 5.82
CA LYS A 104 -13.38 4.66 5.34
C LYS A 104 -12.82 4.89 3.93
N ILE A 105 -11.57 4.55 3.72
CA ILE A 105 -10.90 4.62 2.43
C ILE A 105 -10.70 3.20 1.91
N VAL A 106 -11.12 2.95 0.68
CA VAL A 106 -10.97 1.65 0.03
C VAL A 106 -10.17 1.81 -1.25
N GLY A 107 -9.06 1.11 -1.34
CA GLY A 107 -8.23 1.07 -2.53
C GLY A 107 -8.24 -0.32 -3.16
N VAL A 108 -8.34 -0.37 -4.48
CA VAL A 108 -8.30 -1.63 -5.24
C VAL A 108 -7.14 -1.56 -6.22
N GLY A 109 -6.22 -2.50 -6.11
CA GLY A 109 -5.06 -2.61 -6.99
C GLY A 109 -5.16 -3.80 -7.93
N GLN A 110 -4.70 -3.62 -9.15
CA GLN A 110 -4.58 -4.65 -10.16
C GLN A 110 -3.15 -4.67 -10.70
N GLY A 111 -2.76 -5.79 -11.28
CA GLY A 111 -1.38 -5.95 -11.74
C GLY A 111 -0.40 -5.87 -10.58
N VAL A 112 -0.73 -6.55 -9.49
CA VAL A 112 0.02 -6.50 -8.24
C VAL A 112 1.19 -7.46 -8.31
N SER A 113 2.37 -6.98 -7.92
CA SER A 113 3.57 -7.79 -7.80
C SER A 113 4.36 -7.42 -6.56
N VAL A 114 5.03 -8.38 -5.97
CA VAL A 114 5.99 -8.13 -4.89
C VAL A 114 7.34 -7.90 -5.55
N GLN A 115 7.75 -6.65 -5.61
CA GLN A 115 8.92 -6.23 -6.37
C GLN A 115 10.23 -6.57 -5.70
N LYS A 116 10.26 -6.51 -4.38
CA LYS A 116 11.48 -6.69 -3.62
C LYS A 116 11.20 -7.57 -2.43
N GLY A 117 11.95 -8.65 -2.34
CA GLY A 117 11.95 -9.51 -1.17
C GLY A 117 12.58 -8.81 0.02
N GLY A 118 12.23 -9.26 1.20
CA GLY A 118 12.76 -8.70 2.42
C GLY A 118 14.23 -9.02 2.64
N GLU A 119 14.96 -8.09 3.19
CA GLU A 119 16.32 -8.33 3.67
C GLU A 119 16.27 -9.14 4.96
N ARG A 120 16.93 -10.29 4.97
CA ARG A 120 16.91 -11.19 6.12
C ARG A 120 18.19 -11.06 6.94
N LYS A 121 18.05 -10.39 8.07
CA LYS A 121 19.13 -10.27 9.05
C LYS A 121 18.91 -11.32 10.14
N ASN A 122 19.83 -12.24 10.25
CA ASN A 122 19.73 -13.35 11.22
C ASN A 122 20.53 -13.03 12.47
N ASN A 123 19.93 -12.30 13.37
CA ASN A 123 20.51 -11.96 14.67
C ASN A 123 19.41 -11.92 15.73
N THR A 124 19.78 -11.67 16.98
CA THR A 124 18.83 -11.69 18.11
C THR A 124 17.99 -10.42 18.25
N LYS A 125 18.27 -9.39 17.45
CA LYS A 125 17.61 -8.07 17.58
C LYS A 125 16.62 -7.78 16.45
N ASP A 126 16.94 -8.17 15.22
CA ASP A 126 16.15 -7.82 14.04
C ASP A 126 15.06 -8.87 13.80
N VAL A 127 13.83 -8.50 14.13
CA VAL A 127 12.67 -9.36 13.96
C VAL A 127 11.75 -8.89 12.85
N ASP A 128 12.03 -7.74 12.25
CA ASP A 128 11.19 -7.15 11.21
C ASP A 128 11.73 -7.44 9.83
N ILE A 129 10.81 -7.52 8.87
CA ILE A 129 11.15 -7.66 7.46
C ILE A 129 10.22 -6.75 6.65
N GLU A 130 10.79 -6.03 5.68
CA GLU A 130 10.07 -5.11 4.83
C GLU A 130 9.91 -5.65 3.42
N TYR A 131 8.72 -5.50 2.87
CA TYR A 131 8.40 -5.86 1.49
C TYR A 131 7.88 -4.67 0.73
N THR A 132 8.19 -4.60 -0.56
CA THR A 132 7.68 -3.58 -1.46
C THR A 132 6.74 -4.24 -2.46
N ILE A 133 5.49 -3.77 -2.49
CA ILE A 133 4.43 -4.27 -3.36
C ILE A 133 4.06 -3.16 -4.32
N GLN A 134 4.00 -3.47 -5.61
CA GLN A 134 3.57 -2.51 -6.62
C GLN A 134 2.27 -2.93 -7.25
N CYS A 135 1.40 -1.92 -7.46
CA CYS A 135 0.17 -2.06 -8.22
C CYS A 135 0.34 -1.30 -9.53
N ALA A 136 0.15 -1.99 -10.65
CA ALA A 136 0.20 -1.33 -11.96
C ALA A 136 -0.99 -0.39 -12.17
N LYS A 137 -2.13 -0.73 -11.57
CA LYS A 137 -3.34 0.07 -11.62
C LYS A 137 -3.98 0.09 -10.23
N TYR A 138 -4.25 1.27 -9.72
CA TYR A 138 -4.82 1.44 -8.39
C TYR A 138 -5.90 2.51 -8.41
N ASP A 139 -7.02 2.23 -7.77
CA ASP A 139 -8.15 3.13 -7.66
C ASP A 139 -8.57 3.22 -6.19
N GLU A 140 -8.69 4.44 -5.67
CA GLU A 140 -9.00 4.70 -4.27
C GLU A 140 -10.26 5.52 -4.14
N LYS A 141 -11.13 5.09 -3.26
CA LYS A 141 -12.43 5.74 -2.99
C LYS A 141 -12.61 5.97 -1.50
N VAL A 142 -13.31 7.04 -1.22
CA VAL A 142 -13.69 7.40 0.15
C VAL A 142 -15.13 7.00 0.41
#